data_7628577b51e83530860d4b8f74fde7ed
#
_entry.id   7628577b51e83530860d4b8f74fde7ed
#
_cell.length_a   1.000
_cell.length_b   1.000
_cell.length_c   1.000
_cell.angle_alpha   90.00
_cell.angle_beta   90.00
_cell.angle_gamma   90.00
#
_symmetry.space_group_name_H-M   'P 1'
#
loop_
_entity.id
_entity.type
_entity.pdbx_description
1 polymer ?
#
loop_
_entity_poly.entity_id
_entity_poly.type
_entity_poly.pdbx_seq_one_letter_code
_entity_poly.pdbx_strand_id
1 'polypeptide(L)'
;MVNSLKPIVNFVIRASLGSLLLGLIIMVSFYTPVFSTVGLWVLNRLPIPEVNHSPRPVLVPSDHSTLNPQPSNSTLSLNLQLNHEPTAYVVLGGGLTEADTYHEQTNNTDDQQNSNTRQLKSSISASYPAKKDTEESKKQVTNAPLHRPDIVLNKYSLIRMQTVMWHQRQKPLPIILTGVESAWMQDWLNNHGIENIITENASMNTCENARFTAKRLNLQDVYLITDAYHMTRARRQFALNGIHALPIPAALPMKKGWLAPKNNAQHSRRTVYELAAYARDVFAPQDNCRQASDVSFETLLRSRKPDEVKTF
;
A
#
# COMPACT_ATOMS: atom_id res chain seq x y z
N MET A 1 16.40 40.39 -48.28
CA MET A 1 16.30 39.96 -46.86
C MET A 1 14.99 39.19 -46.51
N VAL A 2 13.86 39.42 -47.19
CA VAL A 2 12.57 38.80 -46.87
C VAL A 2 12.49 37.30 -47.17
N ASN A 3 13.24 36.73 -48.08
CA ASN A 3 13.18 35.32 -48.49
C ASN A 3 13.88 34.35 -47.49
N SER A 4 14.73 34.85 -46.60
CA SER A 4 15.41 34.02 -45.59
C SER A 4 14.58 33.73 -44.35
N LEU A 5 13.49 34.45 -44.11
CA LEU A 5 12.63 34.31 -42.95
C LEU A 5 11.53 33.22 -43.12
N LYS A 6 11.14 32.92 -44.34
CA LYS A 6 10.08 31.94 -44.64
C LYS A 6 10.33 30.55 -44.08
N PRO A 7 11.53 29.94 -44.18
CA PRO A 7 11.78 28.61 -43.64
C PRO A 7 11.71 28.58 -42.08
N ILE A 8 12.16 29.66 -41.43
CA ILE A 8 12.15 29.75 -39.97
C ILE A 8 10.69 29.88 -39.49
N VAL A 9 9.87 30.71 -40.12
CA VAL A 9 8.46 30.87 -39.78
C VAL A 9 7.71 29.55 -39.98
N ASN A 10 7.93 28.85 -41.09
CA ASN A 10 7.31 27.55 -41.35
C ASN A 10 7.73 26.50 -40.35
N PHE A 11 8.99 26.47 -39.90
CA PHE A 11 9.49 25.58 -38.87
C PHE A 11 8.79 25.86 -37.53
N VAL A 12 8.72 27.13 -37.10
CA VAL A 12 8.07 27.51 -35.84
C VAL A 12 6.58 27.15 -35.86
N ILE A 13 5.87 27.40 -36.95
CA ILE A 13 4.45 27.04 -37.10
C ILE A 13 4.26 25.49 -36.98
N ARG A 14 5.08 24.72 -37.69
CA ARG A 14 5.00 23.23 -37.63
C ARG A 14 5.33 22.70 -36.25
N ALA A 15 6.34 23.25 -35.59
CA ALA A 15 6.72 22.87 -34.22
C ALA A 15 5.60 23.21 -33.22
N SER A 16 4.97 24.41 -33.36
CA SER A 16 3.84 24.83 -32.50
C SER A 16 2.61 23.94 -32.72
N LEU A 17 2.25 23.63 -33.96
CA LEU A 17 1.14 22.72 -34.28
C LEU A 17 1.41 21.31 -33.77
N GLY A 18 2.64 20.80 -33.91
CA GLY A 18 3.05 19.50 -33.35
C GLY A 18 2.93 19.44 -31.83
N SER A 19 3.36 20.52 -31.15
CA SER A 19 3.27 20.61 -29.69
C SER A 19 1.82 20.67 -29.21
N LEU A 20 0.95 21.41 -29.91
CA LEU A 20 -0.49 21.50 -29.60
C LEU A 20 -1.17 20.13 -29.80
N LEU A 21 -0.88 19.44 -30.89
CA LEU A 21 -1.42 18.11 -31.16
C LEU A 21 -0.97 17.09 -30.10
N LEU A 22 0.31 17.10 -29.73
CA LEU A 22 0.85 16.27 -28.68
C LEU A 22 0.17 16.55 -27.32
N GLY A 23 0.00 17.83 -26.98
CA GLY A 23 -0.70 18.23 -25.76
C GLY A 23 -2.14 17.74 -25.73
N LEU A 24 -2.85 17.84 -26.89
CA LEU A 24 -4.22 17.33 -27.01
C LEU A 24 -4.28 15.80 -26.85
N ILE A 25 -3.35 15.05 -27.45
CA ILE A 25 -3.25 13.59 -27.31
C ILE A 25 -3.01 13.20 -25.84
N ILE A 26 -2.10 13.86 -25.16
CA ILE A 26 -1.82 13.62 -23.74
C ILE A 26 -3.07 13.93 -22.91
N MET A 27 -3.72 15.05 -23.13
CA MET A 27 -4.94 15.45 -22.43
C MET A 27 -6.06 14.43 -22.61
N VAL A 28 -6.34 14.03 -23.86
CA VAL A 28 -7.36 13.01 -24.15
C VAL A 28 -7.00 11.68 -23.50
N SER A 29 -5.74 11.24 -23.60
CA SER A 29 -5.30 9.98 -23.00
C SER A 29 -5.44 9.98 -21.47
N PHE A 30 -5.27 11.15 -20.81
CA PHE A 30 -5.39 11.31 -19.36
C PHE A 30 -6.79 11.01 -18.83
N TYR A 31 -7.83 11.36 -19.61
CA TYR A 31 -9.24 11.10 -19.28
C TYR A 31 -9.78 9.77 -19.82
N THR A 32 -8.94 9.00 -20.52
CA THR A 32 -9.25 7.65 -20.99
C THR A 32 -8.46 6.61 -20.16
N PRO A 33 -8.78 5.31 -20.24
CA PRO A 33 -8.01 4.28 -19.52
C PRO A 33 -6.57 4.12 -20.05
N VAL A 34 -6.23 4.70 -21.20
CA VAL A 34 -4.95 4.50 -21.89
C VAL A 34 -3.77 4.97 -21.06
N PHE A 35 -3.78 6.24 -20.61
CA PHE A 35 -2.68 6.84 -19.87
C PHE A 35 -2.32 6.03 -18.61
N SER A 36 -3.32 5.72 -17.80
CA SER A 36 -3.12 4.99 -16.56
C SER A 36 -2.72 3.53 -16.79
N THR A 37 -3.13 2.91 -17.91
CA THR A 37 -2.74 1.54 -18.26
C THR A 37 -1.28 1.47 -18.71
N VAL A 38 -0.87 2.40 -19.59
CA VAL A 38 0.54 2.53 -19.99
C VAL A 38 1.41 2.88 -18.78
N GLY A 39 0.96 3.82 -17.96
CA GLY A 39 1.70 4.21 -16.75
C GLY A 39 1.88 3.07 -15.74
N LEU A 40 0.85 2.25 -15.54
CA LEU A 40 0.96 1.06 -14.69
C LEU A 40 1.93 0.02 -15.29
N TRP A 41 1.91 -0.15 -16.61
CA TRP A 41 2.88 -1.00 -17.29
C TRP A 41 4.32 -0.50 -17.10
N VAL A 42 4.55 0.83 -17.19
CA VAL A 42 5.86 1.44 -16.89
C VAL A 42 6.24 1.19 -15.43
N LEU A 43 5.35 1.51 -14.47
CA LEU A 43 5.59 1.30 -13.04
C LEU A 43 6.01 -0.13 -12.73
N ASN A 44 5.36 -1.13 -13.32
CA ASN A 44 5.68 -2.54 -13.08
C ASN A 44 7.03 -2.99 -13.68
N ARG A 45 7.67 -2.17 -14.53
CA ARG A 45 9.00 -2.42 -15.11
C ARG A 45 10.12 -1.64 -14.46
N LEU A 46 9.78 -0.75 -13.53
CA LEU A 46 10.81 -0.01 -12.80
C LEU A 46 11.65 -0.95 -11.93
N PRO A 47 12.98 -0.72 -11.85
CA PRO A 47 13.88 -1.63 -11.15
C PRO A 47 13.65 -1.64 -9.64
N ILE A 48 13.67 -2.84 -9.07
CA ILE A 48 13.65 -3.07 -7.63
C ILE A 48 15.00 -3.64 -7.26
N PRO A 49 15.68 -3.12 -6.22
CA PRO A 49 16.95 -3.67 -5.75
C PRO A 49 16.81 -5.16 -5.41
N GLU A 50 17.83 -5.92 -5.73
CA GLU A 50 17.92 -7.31 -5.28
C GLU A 50 18.18 -7.36 -3.77
N VAL A 51 17.51 -8.27 -3.10
CA VAL A 51 17.70 -8.51 -1.68
C VAL A 51 18.62 -9.72 -1.53
N ASN A 52 19.87 -9.47 -1.10
CA ASN A 52 20.80 -10.52 -0.79
C ASN A 52 20.46 -11.09 0.59
N HIS A 53 19.81 -12.23 0.62
CA HIS A 53 19.61 -12.98 1.86
C HIS A 53 20.90 -13.72 2.20
N SER A 54 21.55 -13.33 3.29
CA SER A 54 22.54 -14.22 3.91
C SER A 54 21.80 -15.48 4.35
N PRO A 55 22.26 -16.69 3.96
CA PRO A 55 21.59 -17.92 4.39
C PRO A 55 21.55 -17.93 5.92
N ARG A 56 20.36 -18.04 6.50
CA ARG A 56 20.26 -18.28 7.94
C ARG A 56 20.93 -19.61 8.23
N PRO A 57 21.84 -19.68 9.21
CA PRO A 57 22.29 -20.96 9.69
C PRO A 57 21.04 -21.70 10.19
N VAL A 58 20.64 -22.73 9.48
CA VAL A 58 19.65 -23.68 9.99
C VAL A 58 20.33 -24.34 11.16
N LEU A 59 19.90 -24.02 12.38
CA LEU A 59 20.23 -24.81 13.56
C LEU A 59 19.54 -26.15 13.34
N VAL A 60 20.25 -27.07 12.71
CA VAL A 60 19.86 -28.47 12.70
C VAL A 60 19.97 -28.92 14.16
N PRO A 61 18.89 -29.41 14.79
CA PRO A 61 19.00 -30.00 16.10
C PRO A 61 20.05 -31.09 15.98
N SER A 62 21.15 -31.00 16.72
CA SER A 62 22.13 -32.04 16.80
C SER A 62 21.51 -33.19 17.59
N ASP A 63 20.84 -34.07 16.89
CA ASP A 63 20.57 -35.42 17.43
C ASP A 63 21.90 -36.08 17.69
N HIS A 64 22.27 -36.12 18.95
CA HIS A 64 23.36 -36.94 19.45
C HIS A 64 23.02 -38.42 19.26
N SER A 65 23.37 -38.99 18.12
CA SER A 65 23.58 -40.42 18.02
C SER A 65 24.64 -40.77 16.97
N THR A 66 25.80 -41.09 17.51
CA THR A 66 26.78 -42.11 17.11
C THR A 66 27.34 -42.18 15.68
N LEU A 67 28.66 -41.84 15.63
CA LEU A 67 29.75 -42.65 15.04
C LEU A 67 29.64 -43.13 13.58
N ASN A 68 30.31 -42.50 12.63
CA ASN A 68 31.57 -42.98 11.99
C ASN A 68 31.98 -42.02 10.85
N PRO A 69 33.22 -41.54 10.77
CA PRO A 69 33.70 -40.73 9.66
C PRO A 69 34.28 -41.65 8.58
N GLN A 70 33.62 -41.77 7.45
CA GLN A 70 34.21 -42.25 6.22
C GLN A 70 34.33 -41.11 5.21
N PRO A 71 35.52 -40.78 4.70
CA PRO A 71 35.68 -39.72 3.73
C PRO A 71 35.32 -40.23 2.34
N SER A 72 34.17 -39.92 1.85
CA SER A 72 33.83 -40.02 0.42
C SER A 72 33.79 -38.64 -0.20
N ASN A 73 34.82 -38.33 -0.99
CA ASN A 73 34.85 -37.18 -1.92
C ASN A 73 33.75 -37.33 -2.97
N SER A 74 32.60 -36.79 -2.70
CA SER A 74 31.60 -36.48 -3.71
C SER A 74 31.18 -35.04 -3.48
N THR A 75 31.70 -34.16 -4.32
CA THR A 75 31.24 -32.78 -4.46
C THR A 75 29.81 -32.79 -5.00
N LEU A 76 28.86 -33.13 -4.13
CA LEU A 76 27.44 -32.87 -4.38
C LEU A 76 27.25 -31.35 -4.28
N SER A 77 27.26 -30.71 -5.44
CA SER A 77 26.69 -29.36 -5.59
C SER A 77 25.20 -29.47 -5.27
N LEU A 78 24.88 -29.47 -3.98
CA LEU A 78 23.52 -29.25 -3.54
C LEU A 78 23.14 -27.84 -4.00
N ASN A 79 22.51 -27.74 -5.17
CA ASN A 79 21.65 -26.63 -5.54
C ASN A 79 20.48 -26.63 -4.53
N LEU A 80 20.77 -26.16 -3.32
CA LEU A 80 19.74 -25.77 -2.36
C LEU A 80 19.03 -24.56 -2.99
N GLN A 81 18.04 -24.84 -3.82
CA GLN A 81 17.05 -23.87 -4.21
C GLN A 81 16.25 -23.60 -2.92
N LEU A 82 16.75 -22.65 -2.12
CA LEU A 82 16.07 -22.15 -0.95
C LEU A 82 14.75 -21.56 -1.46
N ASN A 83 13.68 -22.35 -1.35
CA ASN A 83 12.33 -21.84 -1.55
C ASN A 83 12.06 -20.83 -0.45
N HIS A 84 12.30 -19.54 -0.75
CA HIS A 84 11.95 -18.43 0.12
C HIS A 84 10.43 -18.25 0.12
N GLU A 85 9.76 -19.09 0.89
CA GLU A 85 8.31 -18.97 1.02
C GLU A 85 7.98 -17.83 2.00
N PRO A 86 7.10 -16.87 1.60
CA PRO A 86 6.72 -15.79 2.49
C PRO A 86 6.07 -16.27 3.78
N THR A 87 6.49 -15.66 4.88
CA THR A 87 6.11 -16.07 6.24
C THR A 87 5.00 -15.20 6.84
N ALA A 88 4.63 -14.10 6.20
CA ALA A 88 3.61 -13.17 6.69
C ALA A 88 2.98 -12.38 5.55
N TYR A 89 1.80 -11.81 5.80
CA TYR A 89 1.21 -10.73 5.00
C TYR A 89 1.57 -9.39 5.62
N VAL A 90 2.10 -8.47 4.84
CA VAL A 90 2.32 -7.07 5.25
C VAL A 90 1.35 -6.19 4.49
N VAL A 91 0.51 -5.45 5.20
CA VAL A 91 -0.50 -4.58 4.61
C VAL A 91 -0.16 -3.14 4.92
N LEU A 92 0.01 -2.35 3.86
CA LEU A 92 0.24 -0.92 3.98
C LEU A 92 -1.08 -0.18 4.19
N GLY A 93 -1.09 0.82 5.07
CA GLY A 93 -2.22 1.72 5.23
C GLY A 93 -2.56 2.45 3.93
N GLY A 94 -3.85 2.70 3.71
CA GLY A 94 -4.38 3.41 2.55
C GLY A 94 -4.95 4.77 2.89
N GLY A 95 -4.92 5.15 4.16
CA GLY A 95 -5.44 6.39 4.73
C GLY A 95 -6.74 6.21 5.49
N LEU A 96 -7.09 7.27 6.22
CA LEU A 96 -8.31 7.41 7.01
C LEU A 96 -9.18 8.50 6.39
N THR A 97 -10.45 8.55 6.76
CA THR A 97 -11.39 9.60 6.36
C THR A 97 -12.39 9.86 7.50
N GLU A 98 -13.06 10.98 7.47
CA GLU A 98 -14.18 11.26 8.35
C GLU A 98 -15.40 10.42 7.94
N ALA A 99 -16.17 9.94 8.90
CA ALA A 99 -17.34 9.09 8.65
C ALA A 99 -18.39 9.79 7.79
N ASP A 100 -18.61 11.08 8.00
CA ASP A 100 -19.57 11.89 7.25
C ASP A 100 -19.19 12.00 5.76
N THR A 101 -17.91 12.23 5.46
CA THR A 101 -17.41 12.28 4.07
C THR A 101 -17.45 10.91 3.41
N TYR A 102 -17.39 9.82 4.19
CA TYR A 102 -17.52 8.47 3.67
C TYR A 102 -18.93 8.21 3.12
N HIS A 103 -19.98 8.64 3.82
CA HIS A 103 -21.36 8.49 3.39
C HIS A 103 -21.67 9.31 2.13
N GLU A 104 -21.17 10.53 2.02
CA GLU A 104 -21.35 11.36 0.83
C GLU A 104 -20.68 10.74 -0.42
N GLN A 105 -19.49 10.18 -0.29
CA GLN A 105 -18.78 9.51 -1.39
C GLN A 105 -19.46 8.20 -1.83
N THR A 106 -20.21 7.52 -0.97
CA THR A 106 -20.95 6.30 -1.35
C THR A 106 -22.22 6.64 -2.12
N ASN A 107 -22.94 7.69 -1.75
CA ASN A 107 -24.20 8.09 -2.38
C ASN A 107 -24.01 8.62 -3.82
N ASN A 108 -22.88 9.28 -4.10
CA ASN A 108 -22.59 9.82 -5.43
C ASN A 108 -22.11 8.78 -6.47
N THR A 109 -21.81 7.56 -6.03
CA THR A 109 -21.35 6.46 -6.92
C THR A 109 -22.44 5.46 -7.27
N ASP A 110 -23.60 5.50 -6.61
CA ASP A 110 -24.61 4.43 -6.66
C ASP A 110 -25.66 4.57 -7.78
N ASP A 111 -25.72 5.68 -8.52
CA ASP A 111 -26.69 5.84 -9.62
C ASP A 111 -26.39 4.98 -10.87
N GLN A 112 -25.30 4.20 -10.88
CA GLN A 112 -24.93 3.38 -12.04
C GLN A 112 -24.52 1.92 -11.80
N GLN A 113 -24.67 1.32 -10.62
CA GLN A 113 -24.22 -0.07 -10.42
C GLN A 113 -25.13 -0.96 -9.56
N ASN A 114 -25.77 -1.83 -10.27
CA ASN A 114 -26.59 -3.00 -10.05
C ASN A 114 -26.01 -4.09 -9.11
N SER A 115 -26.89 -4.62 -8.24
CA SER A 115 -26.94 -5.93 -7.54
C SER A 115 -25.74 -6.48 -6.75
N ASN A 116 -24.49 -6.37 -7.20
CA ASN A 116 -23.34 -6.89 -6.44
C ASN A 116 -22.88 -5.95 -5.30
N THR A 117 -23.32 -4.71 -5.32
CA THR A 117 -22.96 -3.68 -4.33
C THR A 117 -23.83 -3.79 -3.05
N ARG A 118 -24.99 -4.45 -3.12
CA ARG A 118 -25.86 -4.63 -1.96
C ARG A 118 -25.26 -5.52 -0.87
N GLN A 119 -24.53 -6.58 -1.25
CA GLN A 119 -23.81 -7.42 -0.29
C GLN A 119 -22.65 -6.68 0.37
N LEU A 120 -21.95 -5.82 -0.38
CA LEU A 120 -20.86 -5.00 0.15
C LEU A 120 -21.39 -3.93 1.11
N LYS A 121 -22.54 -3.31 0.80
CA LYS A 121 -23.20 -2.33 1.69
C LYS A 121 -23.61 -2.94 3.02
N SER A 122 -24.13 -4.17 3.03
CA SER A 122 -24.52 -4.85 4.27
C SER A 122 -23.33 -5.18 5.17
N SER A 123 -22.18 -5.53 4.59
CA SER A 123 -20.97 -5.83 5.35
C SER A 123 -20.28 -4.58 5.91
N ILE A 124 -20.31 -3.46 5.17
CA ILE A 124 -19.75 -2.18 5.64
C ILE A 124 -20.60 -1.57 6.75
N SER A 125 -21.92 -1.62 6.61
CA SER A 125 -22.86 -1.09 7.63
C SER A 125 -22.84 -1.90 8.93
N ALA A 126 -22.54 -3.20 8.85
CA ALA A 126 -22.43 -4.07 10.03
C ALA A 126 -21.09 -3.91 10.78
N SER A 127 -20.07 -3.32 10.14
CA SER A 127 -18.72 -3.21 10.71
C SER A 127 -18.55 -2.05 11.71
N TYR A 128 -19.47 -1.09 11.71
CA TYR A 128 -19.45 0.03 12.66
C TYR A 128 -20.84 0.09 13.35
N PRO A 129 -21.01 -0.58 14.50
CA PRO A 129 -22.28 -0.49 15.24
C PRO A 129 -22.48 0.95 15.68
N ALA A 130 -23.57 1.56 15.24
CA ALA A 130 -24.04 2.82 15.77
C ALA A 130 -24.21 2.66 17.28
N LYS A 131 -23.48 3.45 18.08
CA LYS A 131 -23.67 3.52 19.52
C LYS A 131 -25.11 3.92 19.74
N LYS A 132 -25.92 2.99 20.26
CA LYS A 132 -27.22 3.32 20.86
C LYS A 132 -26.93 4.20 22.07
N ASP A 133 -27.30 5.46 21.97
CA ASP A 133 -27.33 6.36 23.10
C ASP A 133 -28.33 5.83 24.12
N THR A 134 -27.80 5.28 25.21
CA THR A 134 -28.62 4.99 26.38
C THR A 134 -28.64 6.28 27.18
N GLU A 135 -29.74 6.98 27.13
CA GLU A 135 -30.06 8.04 28.10
C GLU A 135 -30.03 7.46 29.50
N GLU A 136 -29.03 7.84 30.28
CA GLU A 136 -29.10 8.10 31.72
C GLU A 136 -27.73 8.38 32.30
N SER A 137 -27.41 9.65 32.48
CA SER A 137 -26.83 10.16 33.74
C SER A 137 -26.52 11.66 33.64
N LYS A 138 -27.33 12.45 34.29
CA LYS A 138 -27.06 13.87 34.57
C LYS A 138 -25.95 14.02 35.63
N LYS A 139 -25.06 14.99 35.35
CA LYS A 139 -24.08 15.64 36.24
C LYS A 139 -22.68 14.98 36.30
N GLN A 140 -21.81 15.49 35.43
CA GLN A 140 -20.54 16.06 35.88
C GLN A 140 -20.01 16.96 34.75
N VAL A 141 -19.84 18.25 35.05
CA VAL A 141 -19.14 19.21 34.17
C VAL A 141 -17.67 18.86 34.25
N THR A 142 -17.23 18.03 33.36
CA THR A 142 -15.83 17.82 32.98
C THR A 142 -15.69 18.26 31.52
N ASN A 143 -14.67 19.06 31.25
CA ASN A 143 -14.31 19.53 29.92
C ASN A 143 -14.36 18.36 28.92
N ALA A 144 -15.54 18.13 28.31
CA ALA A 144 -15.68 17.12 27.28
C ALA A 144 -14.75 17.52 26.13
N PRO A 145 -13.88 16.63 25.67
CA PRO A 145 -13.07 16.91 24.51
C PRO A 145 -14.01 17.24 23.35
N LEU A 146 -13.65 18.28 22.60
CA LEU A 146 -14.34 18.65 21.37
C LEU A 146 -14.74 17.40 20.62
N HIS A 147 -16.01 17.31 20.19
CA HIS A 147 -16.52 16.15 19.47
C HIS A 147 -15.63 15.91 18.25
N ARG A 148 -14.75 14.91 18.31
CA ARG A 148 -13.90 14.55 17.18
C ARG A 148 -14.77 13.87 16.16
N PRO A 149 -14.66 14.23 14.86
CA PRO A 149 -15.37 13.50 13.83
C PRO A 149 -14.98 12.02 13.93
N ASP A 150 -15.95 11.13 13.75
CA ASP A 150 -15.68 9.70 13.71
C ASP A 150 -14.74 9.42 12.54
N ILE A 151 -13.55 8.97 12.87
CA ILE A 151 -12.51 8.65 11.89
C ILE A 151 -12.62 7.19 11.54
N VAL A 152 -12.69 6.89 10.26
CA VAL A 152 -12.84 5.54 9.71
C VAL A 152 -11.80 5.24 8.64
N LEU A 153 -11.62 3.96 8.33
CA LEU A 153 -10.80 3.55 7.19
C LEU A 153 -11.42 4.05 5.89
N ASN A 154 -10.60 4.65 5.04
CA ASN A 154 -11.05 5.03 3.71
C ASN A 154 -11.22 3.79 2.80
N LYS A 155 -11.81 3.98 1.61
CA LYS A 155 -12.10 2.90 0.66
C LYS A 155 -10.83 2.12 0.23
N TYR A 156 -9.67 2.78 0.15
CA TYR A 156 -8.40 2.11 -0.20
C TYR A 156 -7.96 1.14 0.91
N SER A 157 -8.00 1.59 2.16
CA SER A 157 -7.69 0.75 3.32
C SER A 157 -8.63 -0.44 3.41
N LEU A 158 -9.95 -0.21 3.26
CA LEU A 158 -10.95 -1.28 3.32
C LEU A 158 -10.72 -2.36 2.26
N ILE A 159 -10.43 -1.99 1.01
CA ILE A 159 -10.16 -2.97 -0.04
C ILE A 159 -8.88 -3.77 0.25
N ARG A 160 -7.85 -3.14 0.83
CA ARG A 160 -6.65 -3.86 1.26
C ARG A 160 -6.95 -4.85 2.38
N MET A 161 -7.83 -4.47 3.34
CA MET A 161 -8.28 -5.38 4.40
C MET A 161 -9.07 -6.56 3.84
N GLN A 162 -9.99 -6.33 2.93
CA GLN A 162 -10.73 -7.40 2.24
C GLN A 162 -9.78 -8.33 1.46
N THR A 163 -8.75 -7.75 0.81
CA THR A 163 -7.76 -8.53 0.07
C THR A 163 -6.96 -9.43 1.00
N VAL A 164 -6.42 -8.91 2.12
CA VAL A 164 -5.66 -9.74 3.06
C VAL A 164 -6.52 -10.80 3.69
N MET A 165 -7.75 -10.48 4.08
CA MET A 165 -8.68 -11.44 4.67
C MET A 165 -8.98 -12.60 3.72
N TRP A 166 -9.15 -12.32 2.42
CA TRP A 166 -9.36 -13.36 1.42
C TRP A 166 -8.14 -14.30 1.29
N HIS A 167 -6.93 -13.75 1.22
CA HIS A 167 -5.70 -14.54 1.14
C HIS A 167 -5.42 -15.31 2.43
N GLN A 168 -5.63 -14.70 3.58
CA GLN A 168 -5.42 -15.32 4.89
C GLN A 168 -6.31 -16.55 5.13
N ARG A 169 -7.54 -16.54 4.60
CA ARG A 169 -8.43 -17.70 4.65
C ARG A 169 -7.94 -18.89 3.79
N GLN A 170 -7.17 -18.61 2.74
CA GLN A 170 -6.61 -19.65 1.85
C GLN A 170 -5.29 -20.18 2.38
N LYS A 171 -4.44 -19.29 2.88
CA LYS A 171 -3.15 -19.60 3.48
C LYS A 171 -3.02 -18.80 4.78
N PRO A 172 -3.29 -19.43 5.93
CA PRO A 172 -3.24 -18.75 7.21
C PRO A 172 -1.80 -18.42 7.62
N LEU A 173 -1.43 -17.13 7.45
CA LEU A 173 -0.17 -16.53 7.87
C LEU A 173 -0.45 -15.36 8.79
N PRO A 174 0.50 -14.95 9.67
CA PRO A 174 0.38 -13.72 10.44
C PRO A 174 0.15 -12.51 9.55
N ILE A 175 -0.69 -11.57 9.99
CA ILE A 175 -0.95 -10.31 9.30
C ILE A 175 -0.25 -9.18 10.03
N ILE A 176 0.57 -8.43 9.31
CA ILE A 176 1.29 -7.26 9.80
C ILE A 176 0.69 -6.03 9.18
N LEU A 177 0.16 -5.16 10.00
CA LEU A 177 -0.41 -3.89 9.61
C LEU A 177 0.60 -2.78 9.90
N THR A 178 0.95 -1.99 8.90
CA THR A 178 1.93 -0.92 9.04
C THR A 178 1.39 0.42 8.57
N GLY A 179 1.74 1.48 9.29
CA GLY A 179 1.24 2.83 9.09
C GLY A 179 0.41 3.33 10.26
N VAL A 180 0.18 4.63 10.30
CA VAL A 180 -0.63 5.28 11.37
C VAL A 180 -2.06 4.75 11.45
N GLU A 181 -2.55 4.17 10.36
CA GLU A 181 -3.89 3.57 10.25
C GLU A 181 -4.00 2.17 10.86
N SER A 182 -2.88 1.56 11.23
CA SER A 182 -2.84 0.14 11.63
C SER A 182 -3.77 -0.20 12.79
N ALA A 183 -4.03 0.73 13.72
CA ALA A 183 -4.96 0.51 14.83
C ALA A 183 -6.41 0.32 14.33
N TRP A 184 -6.88 1.15 13.38
CA TRP A 184 -8.22 1.01 12.78
C TRP A 184 -8.32 -0.22 11.89
N MET A 185 -7.23 -0.56 11.19
CA MET A 185 -7.15 -1.76 10.37
C MET A 185 -7.24 -3.01 11.24
N GLN A 186 -6.60 -3.03 12.41
CA GLN A 186 -6.68 -4.10 13.39
C GLN A 186 -8.09 -4.26 13.95
N ASP A 187 -8.71 -3.16 14.39
CA ASP A 187 -10.10 -3.18 14.88
C ASP A 187 -11.05 -3.74 13.83
N TRP A 188 -10.86 -3.35 12.55
CA TRP A 188 -11.68 -3.87 11.46
C TRP A 188 -11.50 -5.37 11.26
N LEU A 189 -10.25 -5.89 11.23
CA LEU A 189 -9.97 -7.32 11.07
C LEU A 189 -10.48 -8.15 12.27
N ASN A 190 -10.29 -7.66 13.49
CA ASN A 190 -10.79 -8.32 14.70
C ASN A 190 -12.31 -8.48 14.64
N ASN A 191 -13.04 -7.44 14.19
CA ASN A 191 -14.48 -7.49 13.99
C ASN A 191 -14.92 -8.48 12.90
N HIS A 192 -13.98 -8.94 12.05
CA HIS A 192 -14.19 -9.98 11.03
C HIS A 192 -13.61 -11.36 11.41
N GLY A 193 -13.24 -11.53 12.68
CA GLY A 193 -12.78 -12.81 13.23
C GLY A 193 -11.33 -13.16 12.88
N ILE A 194 -10.48 -12.16 12.59
CA ILE A 194 -9.05 -12.34 12.36
C ILE A 194 -8.28 -11.82 13.58
N GLU A 195 -7.57 -12.70 14.28
CA GLU A 195 -6.90 -12.38 15.56
C GLU A 195 -5.37 -12.38 15.48
N ASN A 196 -4.76 -13.10 14.54
CA ASN A 196 -3.30 -13.18 14.41
C ASN A 196 -2.73 -11.96 13.69
N ILE A 197 -2.75 -10.80 14.37
CA ILE A 197 -2.42 -9.50 13.83
C ILE A 197 -1.29 -8.86 14.63
N ILE A 198 -0.31 -8.32 13.94
CA ILE A 198 0.78 -7.52 14.49
C ILE A 198 0.68 -6.10 13.90
N THR A 199 0.66 -5.08 14.74
CA THR A 199 0.60 -3.68 14.31
C THR A 199 1.95 -3.00 14.42
N GLU A 200 2.33 -2.23 13.40
CA GLU A 200 3.41 -1.26 13.42
C GLU A 200 2.80 0.10 13.06
N ASN A 201 2.64 1.00 14.00
CA ASN A 201 1.90 2.26 13.85
C ASN A 201 2.75 3.52 14.13
N ALA A 202 4.06 3.38 14.18
CA ALA A 202 4.97 4.51 14.33
C ALA A 202 5.35 5.15 12.99
N SER A 203 5.22 4.42 11.89
CA SER A 203 5.60 4.85 10.55
C SER A 203 4.64 5.89 9.98
N MET A 204 5.20 6.91 9.29
CA MET A 204 4.48 8.03 8.70
C MET A 204 4.52 8.04 7.17
N ASN A 205 5.34 7.19 6.56
CA ASN A 205 5.51 7.09 5.12
C ASN A 205 5.99 5.69 4.71
N THR A 206 6.02 5.40 3.40
CA THR A 206 6.33 4.07 2.87
C THR A 206 7.73 3.59 3.24
N CYS A 207 8.70 4.48 3.30
CA CYS A 207 10.06 4.14 3.70
C CYS A 207 10.10 3.69 5.17
N GLU A 208 9.43 4.42 6.05
CA GLU A 208 9.34 4.05 7.45
C GLU A 208 8.52 2.78 7.66
N ASN A 209 7.43 2.56 6.89
CA ASN A 209 6.70 1.30 6.91
C ASN A 209 7.64 0.11 6.70
N ALA A 210 8.48 0.17 5.67
CA ALA A 210 9.45 -0.89 5.39
C ALA A 210 10.50 -1.01 6.49
N ARG A 211 11.12 0.11 6.89
CA ARG A 211 12.22 0.15 7.86
C ARG A 211 11.79 -0.32 9.25
N PHE A 212 10.63 0.14 9.73
CA PHE A 212 10.18 -0.21 11.08
C PHE A 212 9.61 -1.62 11.14
N THR A 213 8.98 -2.09 10.07
CA THR A 213 8.58 -3.50 9.94
C THR A 213 9.81 -4.41 9.97
N ALA A 214 10.86 -4.08 9.21
CA ALA A 214 12.11 -4.84 9.20
C ALA A 214 12.77 -4.85 10.60
N LYS A 215 12.86 -3.68 11.26
CA LYS A 215 13.44 -3.57 12.61
C LYS A 215 12.68 -4.41 13.63
N ARG A 216 11.33 -4.36 13.58
CA ARG A 216 10.49 -5.02 14.60
C ARG A 216 10.46 -6.53 14.45
N LEU A 217 10.40 -7.04 13.23
CA LEU A 217 9.96 -8.40 12.98
C LEU A 217 11.02 -9.29 12.33
N ASN A 218 12.17 -8.73 11.97
CA ASN A 218 13.28 -9.45 11.31
C ASN A 218 12.80 -10.38 10.17
N LEU A 219 11.91 -9.86 9.32
CA LEU A 219 11.32 -10.59 8.20
C LEU A 219 12.30 -10.63 7.01
N GLN A 220 12.23 -11.72 6.24
CA GLN A 220 13.00 -11.84 4.99
C GLN A 220 12.07 -11.85 3.77
N ASP A 221 11.08 -12.73 3.75
CA ASP A 221 10.13 -12.87 2.65
C ASP A 221 8.72 -12.65 3.16
N VAL A 222 7.97 -11.76 2.49
CA VAL A 222 6.60 -11.41 2.85
C VAL A 222 5.71 -11.29 1.61
N TYR A 223 4.42 -11.51 1.79
CA TYR A 223 3.42 -11.03 0.85
C TYR A 223 3.09 -9.57 1.17
N LEU A 224 3.28 -8.68 0.21
CA LEU A 224 3.02 -7.25 0.37
C LEU A 224 1.69 -6.87 -0.27
N ILE A 225 0.78 -6.30 0.52
CA ILE A 225 -0.55 -5.89 0.08
C ILE A 225 -0.64 -4.37 0.06
N THR A 226 -0.82 -3.82 -1.12
CA THR A 226 -1.13 -2.42 -1.40
C THR A 226 -1.77 -2.31 -2.78
N ASP A 227 -2.17 -1.11 -3.22
CA ASP A 227 -2.71 -0.95 -4.57
C ASP A 227 -1.64 -1.12 -5.66
N ALA A 228 -2.09 -1.48 -6.89
CA ALA A 228 -1.20 -1.82 -7.99
C ALA A 228 -0.25 -0.67 -8.39
N TYR A 229 -0.67 0.59 -8.29
CA TYR A 229 0.18 1.74 -8.66
C TYR A 229 1.29 1.98 -7.63
N HIS A 230 0.98 1.77 -6.36
CA HIS A 230 1.93 1.93 -5.27
C HIS A 230 2.91 0.75 -5.13
N MET A 231 2.58 -0.41 -5.68
CA MET A 231 3.25 -1.69 -5.45
C MET A 231 4.75 -1.63 -5.72
N THR A 232 5.18 -1.10 -6.86
CA THR A 232 6.61 -1.10 -7.24
C THR A 232 7.45 -0.23 -6.30
N ARG A 233 6.95 0.95 -5.92
CA ARG A 233 7.63 1.83 -4.98
C ARG A 233 7.67 1.23 -3.57
N ALA A 234 6.60 0.62 -3.13
CA ALA A 234 6.56 -0.08 -1.85
C ALA A 234 7.58 -1.24 -1.82
N ARG A 235 7.56 -2.12 -2.83
CA ARG A 235 8.53 -3.22 -2.95
C ARG A 235 9.97 -2.73 -2.94
N ARG A 236 10.26 -1.61 -3.64
CA ARG A 236 11.59 -0.99 -3.62
C ARG A 236 11.99 -0.59 -2.20
N GLN A 237 11.12 0.04 -1.42
CA GLN A 237 11.41 0.44 -0.04
C GLN A 237 11.63 -0.77 0.87
N PHE A 238 10.86 -1.84 0.70
CA PHE A 238 11.05 -3.09 1.43
C PHE A 238 12.41 -3.73 1.07
N ALA A 239 12.76 -3.79 -0.21
CA ALA A 239 14.04 -4.33 -0.67
C ALA A 239 15.24 -3.54 -0.11
N LEU A 240 15.17 -2.20 -0.07
CA LEU A 240 16.20 -1.34 0.54
C LEU A 240 16.36 -1.57 2.06
N ASN A 241 15.40 -2.21 2.70
CA ASN A 241 15.45 -2.59 4.12
C ASN A 241 15.63 -4.11 4.32
N GLY A 242 16.08 -4.83 3.29
CA GLY A 242 16.42 -6.24 3.37
C GLY A 242 15.23 -7.19 3.38
N ILE A 243 14.05 -6.75 2.96
CA ILE A 243 12.85 -7.58 2.89
C ILE A 243 12.48 -7.84 1.43
N HIS A 244 12.44 -9.09 1.02
CA HIS A 244 11.91 -9.49 -0.28
C HIS A 244 10.38 -9.54 -0.21
N ALA A 245 9.72 -8.69 -0.99
CA ALA A 245 8.27 -8.53 -0.95
C ALA A 245 7.60 -9.08 -2.22
N LEU A 246 6.82 -10.15 -2.08
CA LEU A 246 5.98 -10.70 -3.16
C LEU A 246 4.68 -9.90 -3.26
N PRO A 247 4.31 -9.41 -4.44
CA PRO A 247 3.19 -8.50 -4.58
C PRO A 247 1.83 -9.20 -4.54
N ILE A 248 0.91 -8.67 -3.74
CA ILE A 248 -0.52 -8.95 -3.82
C ILE A 248 -1.24 -7.61 -4.02
N PRO A 249 -1.53 -7.22 -5.28
CA PRO A 249 -2.14 -5.94 -5.56
C PRO A 249 -3.62 -5.94 -5.17
N ALA A 250 -4.00 -5.05 -4.26
CA ALA A 250 -5.39 -4.76 -3.94
C ALA A 250 -6.02 -3.93 -5.07
N ALA A 251 -7.29 -4.16 -5.35
CA ALA A 251 -8.04 -3.40 -6.33
C ALA A 251 -8.15 -1.93 -5.94
N LEU A 252 -8.36 -1.06 -6.91
CA LEU A 252 -8.73 0.33 -6.63
C LEU A 252 -10.26 0.47 -6.47
N PRO A 253 -10.73 1.39 -5.61
CA PRO A 253 -12.16 1.58 -5.38
C PRO A 253 -12.93 2.06 -6.61
N MET A 254 -12.24 2.69 -7.58
CA MET A 254 -12.84 3.18 -8.82
C MET A 254 -12.48 2.26 -9.98
N LYS A 255 -13.48 1.90 -10.79
CA LYS A 255 -13.26 1.13 -12.03
C LYS A 255 -12.88 2.05 -13.18
N LYS A 256 -11.86 1.66 -13.95
CA LYS A 256 -11.54 2.32 -15.23
C LYS A 256 -12.58 1.96 -16.29
N GLY A 257 -12.86 2.89 -17.20
CA GLY A 257 -13.76 2.64 -18.32
C GLY A 257 -13.75 3.77 -19.33
N TRP A 258 -14.08 3.47 -20.60
CA TRP A 258 -14.12 4.49 -21.66
C TRP A 258 -15.12 5.62 -21.37
N LEU A 259 -16.20 5.31 -20.66
CA LEU A 259 -17.26 6.25 -20.27
C LEU A 259 -17.12 6.77 -18.84
N ALA A 260 -15.95 6.59 -18.22
CA ALA A 260 -15.70 7.02 -16.83
C ALA A 260 -14.52 8.03 -16.73
N PRO A 261 -14.60 9.22 -17.36
CA PRO A 261 -13.47 10.15 -17.44
C PRO A 261 -12.98 10.62 -16.06
N LYS A 262 -13.87 10.82 -15.09
CA LYS A 262 -13.50 11.18 -13.70
C LYS A 262 -12.65 10.09 -13.04
N ASN A 263 -13.06 8.82 -13.15
CA ASN A 263 -12.31 7.70 -12.60
C ASN A 263 -10.96 7.54 -13.31
N ASN A 264 -10.94 7.65 -14.64
CA ASN A 264 -9.70 7.59 -15.41
C ASN A 264 -8.71 8.68 -15.01
N ALA A 265 -9.19 9.91 -14.80
CA ALA A 265 -8.37 11.02 -14.32
C ALA A 265 -7.77 10.73 -12.95
N GLN A 266 -8.51 10.10 -12.02
CA GLN A 266 -7.98 9.70 -10.72
C GLN A 266 -6.89 8.62 -10.86
N HIS A 267 -7.10 7.62 -11.72
CA HIS A 267 -6.08 6.62 -12.04
C HIS A 267 -4.83 7.26 -12.66
N SER A 268 -5.01 8.22 -13.57
CA SER A 268 -3.91 8.93 -14.23
C SER A 268 -3.12 9.80 -13.24
N ARG A 269 -3.80 10.53 -12.34
CA ARG A 269 -3.15 11.29 -11.25
C ARG A 269 -2.35 10.35 -10.34
N ARG A 270 -2.91 9.20 -9.98
CA ARG A 270 -2.20 8.20 -9.16
C ARG A 270 -0.93 7.72 -9.86
N THR A 271 -1.01 7.43 -11.17
CA THR A 271 0.13 7.06 -12.00
C THR A 271 1.23 8.11 -11.95
N VAL A 272 0.89 9.39 -12.22
CA VAL A 272 1.86 10.49 -12.20
C VAL A 272 2.49 10.64 -10.81
N TYR A 273 1.68 10.59 -9.77
CA TYR A 273 2.17 10.66 -8.40
C TYR A 273 3.18 9.55 -8.08
N GLU A 274 2.86 8.30 -8.40
CA GLU A 274 3.74 7.17 -8.08
C GLU A 274 5.02 7.15 -8.93
N LEU A 275 4.95 7.61 -10.20
CA LEU A 275 6.15 7.81 -11.03
C LEU A 275 7.08 8.89 -10.45
N ALA A 276 6.51 10.03 -10.07
CA ALA A 276 7.26 11.13 -9.46
C ALA A 276 7.85 10.71 -8.10
N ALA A 277 7.06 10.03 -7.26
CA ALA A 277 7.50 9.54 -5.96
C ALA A 277 8.59 8.46 -6.10
N TYR A 278 8.47 7.58 -7.10
CA TYR A 278 9.51 6.60 -7.40
C TYR A 278 10.81 7.28 -7.85
N ALA A 279 10.73 8.26 -8.76
CA ALA A 279 11.89 9.03 -9.21
C ALA A 279 12.57 9.72 -8.02
N ARG A 280 11.81 10.40 -7.16
CA ARG A 280 12.36 10.98 -5.92
C ARG A 280 13.08 9.93 -5.07
N ASP A 281 12.46 8.78 -4.85
CA ASP A 281 13.04 7.69 -4.04
C ASP A 281 14.28 7.06 -4.67
N VAL A 282 14.53 7.27 -5.99
CA VAL A 282 15.77 6.89 -6.67
C VAL A 282 16.86 7.93 -6.47
N PHE A 283 16.53 9.22 -6.65
CA PHE A 283 17.50 10.32 -6.58
C PHE A 283 17.88 10.70 -5.14
N ALA A 284 16.92 10.56 -4.20
CA ALA A 284 17.09 10.87 -2.78
C ALA A 284 16.55 9.70 -1.95
N PRO A 285 17.23 8.55 -1.95
CA PRO A 285 16.72 7.35 -1.28
C PRO A 285 16.67 7.57 0.23
N GLN A 286 15.48 7.41 0.78
CA GLN A 286 15.22 7.42 2.23
C GLN A 286 15.53 8.76 2.96
N ASP A 287 15.64 9.89 2.26
CA ASP A 287 15.94 11.20 2.88
C ASP A 287 14.91 11.66 3.92
N ASN A 288 13.63 11.33 3.70
CA ASN A 288 12.54 11.69 4.62
C ASN A 288 12.13 10.53 5.55
N CYS A 289 13.04 9.61 5.80
CA CYS A 289 12.80 8.41 6.56
C CYS A 289 13.56 8.48 7.88
N ARG A 290 12.87 8.51 9.01
CA ARG A 290 13.52 8.43 10.32
C ARG A 290 14.36 7.17 10.41
N GLN A 291 15.50 7.27 11.08
CA GLN A 291 16.35 6.11 11.30
C GLN A 291 15.65 5.11 12.24
N ALA A 292 15.90 3.82 12.06
CA ALA A 292 15.31 2.81 12.95
C ALA A 292 15.82 2.94 14.40
N SER A 293 17.01 3.51 14.59
CA SER A 293 17.57 3.85 15.91
C SER A 293 16.80 4.96 16.65
N ASP A 294 16.19 5.88 15.89
CA ASP A 294 15.50 7.04 16.44
C ASP A 294 14.13 6.69 17.06
N VAL A 295 13.66 5.47 16.76
CA VAL A 295 12.37 4.97 17.24
C VAL A 295 12.60 3.81 18.20
N SER A 296 12.23 4.01 19.49
CA SER A 296 12.36 2.97 20.49
C SER A 296 11.49 1.75 20.16
N PHE A 297 11.94 0.56 20.58
CA PHE A 297 11.17 -0.66 20.38
C PHE A 297 9.80 -0.59 21.05
N GLU A 298 9.72 0.06 22.22
CA GLU A 298 8.48 0.31 22.94
C GLU A 298 7.50 1.16 22.10
N THR A 299 7.99 2.22 21.41
CA THR A 299 7.17 3.03 20.49
C THR A 299 6.63 2.20 19.34
N LEU A 300 7.42 1.26 18.81
CA LEU A 300 6.96 0.36 17.74
C LEU A 300 5.86 -0.62 18.20
N LEU A 301 5.87 -0.97 19.50
CA LEU A 301 4.89 -1.90 20.08
C LEU A 301 3.59 -1.21 20.48
N ARG A 302 3.62 0.10 20.79
CA ARG A 302 2.43 0.83 21.24
C ARG A 302 1.41 0.96 20.13
N SER A 303 0.17 0.57 20.41
CA SER A 303 -0.97 0.98 19.60
C SER A 303 -1.19 2.48 19.79
N ARG A 304 -1.02 3.25 18.71
CA ARG A 304 -1.18 4.71 18.71
C ARG A 304 -2.36 5.09 17.84
N LYS A 305 -3.34 5.78 18.43
CA LYS A 305 -4.37 6.47 17.66
C LYS A 305 -3.88 7.91 17.47
N PRO A 306 -3.62 8.39 16.26
CA PRO A 306 -3.16 9.76 16.04
C PRO A 306 -4.21 10.76 16.53
N ASP A 307 -3.73 11.85 17.14
CA ASP A 307 -4.62 12.93 17.61
C ASP A 307 -5.20 13.72 16.44
N GLU A 308 -4.45 13.80 15.34
CA GLU A 308 -4.85 14.42 14.08
C GLU A 308 -4.65 13.45 12.94
N VAL A 309 -5.65 13.35 12.09
CA VAL A 309 -5.60 12.52 10.88
C VAL A 309 -5.24 13.42 9.70
N LYS A 310 -4.11 13.14 9.08
CA LYS A 310 -3.84 13.67 7.75
C LYS A 310 -4.66 12.85 6.75
N THR A 311 -5.80 13.41 6.38
CA THR A 311 -6.57 12.92 5.22
C THR A 311 -5.83 13.32 3.95
N PHE A 312 -5.49 12.35 3.11
CA PHE A 312 -4.90 12.58 1.78
C PHE A 312 -5.95 12.44 0.69
#